data_f45b7be449fd03d9d65208b5e958978b
#
_entry.id   f45b7be449fd03d9d65208b5e958978b
#
_cell.length_a   1.000
_cell.length_b   1.000
_cell.length_c   1.000
_cell.angle_alpha   90.00
_cell.angle_beta   90.00
_cell.angle_gamma   90.00
#
_symmetry.space_group_name_H-M   'P 1'
#
loop_
_entity.id
_entity.type
_entity.pdbx_description
1 polymer ?
#
loop_
_entity_poly.entity_id
_entity_poly.type
_entity_poly.pdbx_seq_one_letter_code
_entity_poly.pdbx_strand_id
1 'polypeptide(L)'
;MVWFPKINSDPDYHYDGIVSALKSAAEHLPRVDAVGVSSAGVYIDNRTMNASLFLQVPKDQFDAKVKDIYIRAITDTFGNVPYEVVNDGDVSALAGAMSLEDNNVLGIAMGTSEAVGYVDEEGKITGWLNELAFVPVDAAPTAMEDEWSGDIGCGVKYFSQDSVIKLAPRAGIELEESLSPAEKLKVVQGLMEQDDPRAAQIYESIGVYLAHTLVHYYNLYHYRHVLLLGRVMSGKGGDLLLDTCKKVLADEYPTVNEKIHLALPDEKFRRVGQSVAAASLPEIKE
;
A
#
# COMPACT_ATOMS: atom_id res chain seq x y z
N MET A 1 3.74 18.73 4.76
CA MET A 1 2.92 18.30 5.93
C MET A 1 2.03 17.19 5.46
N VAL A 2 1.99 16.05 6.15
CA VAL A 2 1.05 14.96 5.82
C VAL A 2 -0.21 15.18 6.64
N TRP A 3 -1.34 15.40 5.98
CA TRP A 3 -2.63 15.44 6.65
C TRP A 3 -3.07 14.00 6.95
N PHE A 4 -3.32 13.68 8.22
CA PHE A 4 -3.89 12.41 8.65
C PHE A 4 -5.37 12.66 8.99
N PRO A 5 -6.27 12.44 8.04
CA PRO A 5 -7.69 12.66 8.27
C PRO A 5 -8.22 11.68 9.33
N LYS A 6 -9.08 12.18 10.21
CA LYS A 6 -9.92 11.34 11.05
C LYS A 6 -11.16 10.96 10.26
N ILE A 7 -11.59 9.71 10.35
CA ILE A 7 -12.88 9.28 9.81
C ILE A 7 -13.97 10.16 10.42
N ASN A 8 -14.75 10.84 9.58
CA ASN A 8 -15.79 11.78 9.98
C ASN A 8 -17.00 11.61 9.04
N SER A 9 -18.20 11.87 9.56
CA SER A 9 -19.44 11.85 8.78
C SER A 9 -19.71 13.15 8.02
N ASP A 10 -18.98 14.22 8.34
CA ASP A 10 -19.14 15.54 7.72
C ASP A 10 -18.23 15.66 6.48
N PRO A 11 -18.80 15.73 5.26
CA PRO A 11 -18.01 15.91 4.06
C PRO A 11 -17.29 17.26 3.98
N ASP A 12 -17.77 18.29 4.65
CA ASP A 12 -17.14 19.61 4.64
C ASP A 12 -15.84 19.58 5.49
N TYR A 13 -15.79 18.79 6.57
CA TYR A 13 -14.56 18.50 7.32
C TYR A 13 -13.46 17.90 6.42
N HIS A 14 -13.84 16.94 5.57
CA HIS A 14 -12.90 16.31 4.65
C HIS A 14 -12.44 17.27 3.55
N TYR A 15 -13.37 18.06 3.01
CA TYR A 15 -13.07 19.07 2.01
C TYR A 15 -12.04 20.10 2.53
N ASP A 16 -12.29 20.66 3.71
CA ASP A 16 -11.40 21.65 4.34
C ASP A 16 -10.01 21.06 4.61
N GLY A 17 -9.95 19.81 5.04
CA GLY A 17 -8.69 19.09 5.24
C GLY A 17 -7.90 18.91 3.95
N ILE A 18 -8.55 18.51 2.85
CA ILE A 18 -7.93 18.37 1.53
C ILE A 18 -7.41 19.74 1.04
N VAL A 19 -8.22 20.77 1.10
CA VAL A 19 -7.82 22.15 0.73
C VAL A 19 -6.62 22.62 1.55
N SER A 20 -6.62 22.35 2.85
CA SER A 20 -5.49 22.70 3.74
C SER A 20 -4.22 21.95 3.35
N ALA A 21 -4.32 20.66 3.02
CA ALA A 21 -3.18 19.85 2.56
C ALA A 21 -2.62 20.36 1.23
N LEU A 22 -3.49 20.69 0.27
CA LEU A 22 -3.11 21.24 -1.04
C LEU A 22 -2.38 22.59 -0.89
N LYS A 23 -2.91 23.50 -0.08
CA LYS A 23 -2.26 24.80 0.21
C LYS A 23 -0.92 24.63 0.89
N SER A 24 -0.82 23.72 1.87
CA SER A 24 0.44 23.44 2.57
C SER A 24 1.50 22.83 1.63
N ALA A 25 1.11 21.95 0.71
CA ALA A 25 2.03 21.39 -0.28
C ALA A 25 2.55 22.46 -1.25
N ALA A 26 1.73 23.46 -1.57
CA ALA A 26 2.08 24.55 -2.49
C ALA A 26 2.84 25.71 -1.83
N GLU A 27 2.91 25.77 -0.49
CA GLU A 27 3.40 26.95 0.28
C GLU A 27 4.79 27.45 -0.15
N HIS A 28 5.66 26.53 -0.58
CA HIS A 28 7.02 26.87 -0.98
C HIS A 28 7.24 26.88 -2.51
N LEU A 29 6.19 26.70 -3.28
CA LEU A 29 6.26 26.73 -4.74
C LEU A 29 6.01 28.14 -5.27
N PRO A 30 6.76 28.60 -6.27
CA PRO A 30 6.54 29.91 -6.89
C PRO A 30 5.19 29.98 -7.65
N ARG A 31 4.71 28.84 -8.15
CA ARG A 31 3.42 28.64 -8.81
C ARG A 31 3.08 27.15 -8.82
N VAL A 32 1.82 26.83 -9.10
CA VAL A 32 1.33 25.46 -9.30
C VAL A 32 0.89 25.32 -10.75
N ASP A 33 1.54 24.46 -11.50
CA ASP A 33 1.26 24.20 -12.93
C ASP A 33 0.38 22.97 -13.11
N ALA A 34 0.42 22.00 -12.18
CA ALA A 34 -0.38 20.80 -12.18
C ALA A 34 -0.50 20.23 -10.75
N VAL A 35 -1.47 19.36 -10.51
CA VAL A 35 -1.72 18.75 -9.18
C VAL A 35 -1.87 17.24 -9.31
N GLY A 36 -0.95 16.46 -8.72
CA GLY A 36 -1.09 15.03 -8.55
C GLY A 36 -1.47 14.69 -7.11
N VAL A 37 -2.48 13.83 -6.93
CA VAL A 37 -2.97 13.38 -5.62
C VAL A 37 -2.84 11.88 -5.50
N SER A 38 -2.13 11.44 -4.45
CA SER A 38 -2.09 10.04 -4.02
C SER A 38 -2.99 9.88 -2.81
N SER A 39 -4.01 9.04 -2.89
CA SER A 39 -4.97 8.84 -1.81
C SER A 39 -5.53 7.43 -1.80
N ALA A 40 -5.75 6.88 -0.59
CA ALA A 40 -6.39 5.57 -0.43
C ALA A 40 -7.81 5.59 -0.99
N GLY A 41 -8.17 4.61 -1.81
CA GLY A 41 -9.51 4.46 -2.38
C GLY A 41 -9.52 4.13 -3.86
N VAL A 42 -10.71 3.99 -4.40
CA VAL A 42 -10.97 3.73 -5.83
C VAL A 42 -11.37 5.03 -6.51
N TYR A 43 -10.63 5.40 -7.55
CA TYR A 43 -10.84 6.62 -8.33
C TYR A 43 -11.08 6.27 -9.80
N ILE A 44 -12.08 6.89 -10.41
CA ILE A 44 -12.36 6.78 -11.85
C ILE A 44 -12.59 8.19 -12.37
N ASP A 45 -11.83 8.59 -13.39
CA ASP A 45 -11.87 9.95 -13.95
C ASP A 45 -11.72 11.02 -12.85
N ASN A 46 -10.78 10.83 -11.94
CA ASN A 46 -10.49 11.71 -10.78
C ASN A 46 -11.61 11.79 -9.73
N ARG A 47 -12.65 10.97 -9.86
CA ARG A 47 -13.80 10.91 -8.95
C ARG A 47 -13.64 9.82 -7.92
N THR A 48 -13.99 10.13 -6.68
CA THR A 48 -14.03 9.15 -5.59
C THR A 48 -15.19 8.20 -5.78
N MET A 49 -14.90 6.92 -6.02
CA MET A 49 -15.93 5.88 -6.11
C MET A 49 -16.12 5.19 -4.76
N ASN A 50 -15.06 4.88 -4.08
CA ASN A 50 -15.03 4.34 -2.72
C ASN A 50 -13.70 4.71 -2.05
N ALA A 51 -13.73 5.07 -0.76
CA ALA A 51 -12.54 5.28 0.02
C ALA A 51 -12.85 5.16 1.52
N SER A 52 -11.95 4.51 2.26
CA SER A 52 -12.09 4.29 3.71
C SER A 52 -12.26 5.58 4.49
N LEU A 53 -11.65 6.66 4.03
CA LEU A 53 -11.77 8.00 4.60
C LEU A 53 -13.22 8.50 4.72
N PHE A 54 -14.08 8.11 3.78
CA PHE A 54 -15.44 8.62 3.66
C PHE A 54 -16.53 7.62 4.08
N LEU A 55 -16.16 6.48 4.70
CA LEU A 55 -17.10 5.41 5.07
C LEU A 55 -18.24 5.86 6.01
N GLN A 56 -18.02 6.91 6.82
CA GLN A 56 -19.03 7.44 7.73
C GLN A 56 -19.92 8.50 7.09
N VAL A 57 -19.61 8.97 5.88
CA VAL A 57 -20.44 9.96 5.19
C VAL A 57 -21.70 9.28 4.68
N PRO A 58 -22.90 9.81 4.98
CA PRO A 58 -24.15 9.29 4.47
C PRO A 58 -24.18 9.26 2.94
N LYS A 59 -24.79 8.22 2.35
CA LYS A 59 -24.75 7.97 0.91
C LYS A 59 -25.26 9.12 0.05
N ASP A 60 -26.32 9.79 0.49
CA ASP A 60 -26.85 10.96 -0.19
C ASP A 60 -25.88 12.14 -0.19
N GLN A 61 -25.15 12.33 0.89
CA GLN A 61 -24.08 13.34 0.98
C GLN A 61 -22.82 12.92 0.23
N PHE A 62 -22.50 11.62 0.20
CA PHE A 62 -21.40 11.10 -0.60
C PHE A 62 -21.60 11.42 -2.07
N ASP A 63 -22.75 11.08 -2.65
CA ASP A 63 -23.04 11.35 -4.06
C ASP A 63 -23.04 12.85 -4.40
N ALA A 64 -23.49 13.69 -3.46
CA ALA A 64 -23.60 15.13 -3.67
C ALA A 64 -22.30 15.91 -3.43
N LYS A 65 -21.45 15.48 -2.47
CA LYS A 65 -20.33 16.29 -1.98
C LYS A 65 -18.97 15.59 -2.06
N VAL A 66 -18.92 14.24 -1.96
CA VAL A 66 -17.66 13.49 -1.87
C VAL A 66 -17.18 12.98 -3.22
N LYS A 67 -18.10 12.59 -4.10
CA LYS A 67 -17.73 12.04 -5.40
C LYS A 67 -16.76 12.92 -6.18
N ASP A 68 -16.94 14.23 -6.19
CA ASP A 68 -16.09 15.20 -6.86
C ASP A 68 -15.24 16.02 -5.88
N ILE A 69 -14.99 15.54 -4.66
CA ILE A 69 -14.37 16.31 -3.57
C ILE A 69 -12.95 16.80 -3.94
N TYR A 70 -12.13 15.95 -4.53
CA TYR A 70 -10.77 16.32 -4.96
C TYR A 70 -10.80 17.29 -6.12
N ILE A 71 -11.66 17.05 -7.11
CA ILE A 71 -11.84 17.95 -8.27
C ILE A 71 -12.19 19.35 -7.78
N ARG A 72 -13.20 19.47 -6.90
CA ARG A 72 -13.60 20.77 -6.32
C ARG A 72 -12.48 21.41 -5.51
N ALA A 73 -11.84 20.65 -4.62
CA ALA A 73 -10.76 21.18 -3.78
C ALA A 73 -9.58 21.72 -4.60
N ILE A 74 -9.22 21.01 -5.69
CA ILE A 74 -8.14 21.45 -6.59
C ILE A 74 -8.56 22.69 -7.38
N THR A 75 -9.74 22.66 -8.01
CA THR A 75 -10.21 23.78 -8.85
C THR A 75 -10.49 25.05 -8.03
N ASP A 76 -11.03 24.90 -6.83
CA ASP A 76 -11.28 26.06 -5.93
C ASP A 76 -9.97 26.65 -5.38
N THR A 77 -8.91 25.83 -5.25
CA THR A 77 -7.63 26.28 -4.70
C THR A 77 -6.69 26.84 -5.75
N PHE A 78 -6.59 26.19 -6.93
CA PHE A 78 -5.58 26.52 -7.96
C PHE A 78 -6.17 26.91 -9.32
N GLY A 79 -7.49 26.89 -9.46
CA GLY A 79 -8.14 27.18 -10.74
C GLY A 79 -8.06 26.00 -11.72
N ASN A 80 -8.02 26.30 -13.00
CA ASN A 80 -8.06 25.29 -14.07
C ASN A 80 -6.64 24.81 -14.42
N VAL A 81 -6.00 24.09 -13.49
CA VAL A 81 -4.72 23.39 -13.73
C VAL A 81 -4.98 21.92 -14.05
N PRO A 82 -4.12 21.24 -14.83
CA PRO A 82 -4.17 19.79 -14.98
C PRO A 82 -4.06 19.08 -13.60
N TYR A 83 -4.81 17.99 -13.43
CA TYR A 83 -4.74 17.20 -12.21
C TYR A 83 -5.03 15.73 -12.44
N GLU A 84 -4.46 14.89 -11.56
CA GLU A 84 -4.75 13.46 -11.48
C GLU A 84 -4.90 13.02 -10.03
N VAL A 85 -5.93 12.20 -9.75
CA VAL A 85 -6.19 11.59 -8.44
C VAL A 85 -6.15 10.10 -8.58
N VAL A 86 -5.19 9.46 -7.92
CA VAL A 86 -4.87 8.04 -8.09
C VAL A 86 -4.73 7.33 -6.75
N ASN A 87 -4.99 6.02 -6.74
CA ASN A 87 -4.81 5.16 -5.58
C ASN A 87 -3.36 5.22 -5.06
N ASP A 88 -3.19 5.21 -3.75
CA ASP A 88 -1.88 5.32 -3.10
C ASP A 88 -0.98 4.08 -3.33
N GLY A 89 -1.56 2.90 -3.50
CA GLY A 89 -0.85 1.69 -3.91
C GLY A 89 -0.24 1.84 -5.31
N ASP A 90 -1.02 2.30 -6.28
CA ASP A 90 -0.55 2.52 -7.66
C ASP A 90 0.52 3.60 -7.72
N VAL A 91 0.35 4.69 -6.98
CA VAL A 91 1.38 5.74 -6.88
C VAL A 91 2.67 5.21 -6.22
N SER A 92 2.54 4.31 -5.26
CA SER A 92 3.70 3.66 -4.64
C SER A 92 4.44 2.74 -5.62
N ALA A 93 3.72 2.00 -6.47
CA ALA A 93 4.32 1.20 -7.53
C ALA A 93 5.02 2.07 -8.58
N LEU A 94 4.39 3.18 -9.00
CA LEU A 94 4.99 4.14 -9.93
C LEU A 94 6.27 4.76 -9.36
N ALA A 95 6.22 5.16 -8.09
CA ALA A 95 7.40 5.65 -7.42
C ALA A 95 8.51 4.56 -7.40
N GLY A 96 8.14 3.28 -7.22
CA GLY A 96 9.06 2.15 -7.31
C GLY A 96 9.71 2.02 -8.68
N ALA A 97 8.93 2.11 -9.74
CA ALA A 97 9.43 2.11 -11.13
C ALA A 97 10.45 3.24 -11.35
N MET A 98 10.13 4.44 -10.88
CA MET A 98 11.05 5.59 -10.97
C MET A 98 12.36 5.36 -10.19
N SER A 99 12.31 4.72 -9.02
CA SER A 99 13.49 4.42 -8.21
C SER A 99 14.36 3.32 -8.83
N LEU A 100 13.74 2.33 -9.44
CA LEU A 100 14.43 1.23 -10.12
C LEU A 100 14.94 1.61 -11.51
N GLU A 101 14.50 2.76 -12.04
CA GLU A 101 14.73 3.18 -13.44
C GLU A 101 14.28 2.10 -14.44
N ASP A 102 13.25 1.33 -14.08
CA ASP A 102 12.66 0.26 -14.88
C ASP A 102 11.15 0.16 -14.60
N ASN A 103 10.42 -0.45 -15.52
CA ASN A 103 8.98 -0.59 -15.50
C ASN A 103 8.54 -2.03 -15.15
N ASN A 104 7.25 -2.32 -15.26
CA ASN A 104 6.65 -3.62 -14.97
C ASN A 104 6.84 -4.01 -13.48
N VAL A 105 6.36 -3.13 -12.60
CA VAL A 105 6.57 -3.18 -11.15
C VAL A 105 5.26 -3.48 -10.44
N LEU A 106 5.24 -4.54 -9.64
CA LEU A 106 4.22 -4.80 -8.62
C LEU A 106 4.73 -4.27 -7.27
N GLY A 107 4.06 -3.27 -6.72
CA GLY A 107 4.36 -2.75 -5.39
C GLY A 107 3.41 -3.33 -4.34
N ILE A 108 3.94 -3.93 -3.28
CA ILE A 108 3.15 -4.48 -2.16
C ILE A 108 3.54 -3.77 -0.88
N ALA A 109 2.64 -2.99 -0.32
CA ALA A 109 2.83 -2.28 0.94
C ALA A 109 2.24 -3.08 2.10
N MET A 110 3.11 -3.64 2.95
CA MET A 110 2.78 -4.44 4.13
C MET A 110 2.80 -3.55 5.39
N GLY A 111 1.69 -2.88 5.66
CA GLY A 111 1.56 -1.89 6.73
C GLY A 111 0.49 -2.25 7.76
N THR A 112 -0.36 -1.28 8.12
CA THR A 112 -1.58 -1.50 8.92
C THR A 112 -2.56 -2.39 8.16
N SER A 113 -2.64 -2.19 6.86
CA SER A 113 -3.33 -3.02 5.88
C SER A 113 -2.33 -3.41 4.79
N GLU A 114 -2.76 -4.21 3.84
CA GLU A 114 -2.08 -4.45 2.58
C GLU A 114 -2.60 -3.45 1.54
N ALA A 115 -1.70 -2.85 0.79
CA ALA A 115 -2.03 -2.08 -0.40
C ALA A 115 -1.14 -2.52 -1.55
N VAL A 116 -1.72 -2.69 -2.73
CA VAL A 116 -0.98 -3.14 -3.91
C VAL A 116 -1.22 -2.17 -5.06
N GLY A 117 -0.19 -1.93 -5.84
CA GLY A 117 -0.26 -1.18 -7.07
C GLY A 117 0.57 -1.84 -8.16
N TYR A 118 0.26 -1.51 -9.40
CA TYR A 118 0.95 -2.07 -10.55
C TYR A 118 1.22 -1.02 -11.62
N VAL A 119 2.45 -1.04 -12.11
CA VAL A 119 2.91 -0.26 -13.26
C VAL A 119 3.31 -1.23 -14.36
N ASP A 120 2.77 -1.06 -15.55
CA ASP A 120 2.98 -1.95 -16.69
C ASP A 120 4.37 -1.79 -17.37
N GLU A 121 4.58 -2.50 -18.47
CA GLU A 121 5.84 -2.48 -19.22
C GLU A 121 6.14 -1.10 -19.84
N GLU A 122 5.12 -0.31 -20.13
CA GLU A 122 5.22 1.06 -20.66
C GLU A 122 5.40 2.12 -19.56
N GLY A 123 5.43 1.73 -18.29
CA GLY A 123 5.55 2.64 -17.15
C GLY A 123 4.25 3.34 -16.78
N LYS A 124 3.09 2.77 -17.15
CA LYS A 124 1.77 3.35 -16.90
C LYS A 124 1.03 2.63 -15.77
N ILE A 125 0.25 3.39 -15.03
CA ILE A 125 -0.78 2.86 -14.15
C ILE A 125 -1.94 2.38 -15.03
N THR A 126 -2.31 1.09 -14.88
CA THR A 126 -3.25 0.42 -15.79
C THR A 126 -4.72 0.77 -15.55
N GLY A 127 -5.05 1.35 -14.39
CA GLY A 127 -6.43 1.53 -13.94
C GLY A 127 -7.11 0.22 -13.50
N TRP A 128 -6.37 -0.87 -13.35
CA TRP A 128 -6.86 -2.09 -12.70
C TRP A 128 -7.07 -1.81 -11.21
N LEU A 129 -8.02 -2.54 -10.60
CA LEU A 129 -8.39 -2.28 -9.22
C LEU A 129 -7.29 -2.62 -8.20
N ASN A 130 -6.44 -3.60 -8.51
CA ASN A 130 -5.29 -4.06 -7.71
C ASN A 130 -5.58 -4.38 -6.24
N GLU A 131 -6.83 -4.72 -5.90
CA GLU A 131 -7.27 -5.04 -4.53
C GLU A 131 -6.82 -6.46 -4.12
N LEU A 132 -5.52 -6.73 -4.17
CA LEU A 132 -4.93 -8.04 -3.85
C LEU A 132 -5.05 -8.37 -2.36
N ALA A 133 -5.31 -7.39 -1.52
CA ALA A 133 -5.64 -7.57 -0.10
C ALA A 133 -6.80 -8.56 0.14
N PHE A 134 -7.72 -8.68 -0.84
CA PHE A 134 -8.88 -9.58 -0.76
C PHE A 134 -8.73 -10.86 -1.57
N VAL A 135 -7.57 -11.11 -2.17
CA VAL A 135 -7.31 -12.35 -2.91
C VAL A 135 -7.01 -13.49 -1.94
N PRO A 136 -7.55 -14.72 -2.16
CA PRO A 136 -7.25 -15.87 -1.32
C PRO A 136 -5.76 -16.22 -1.31
N VAL A 137 -5.21 -16.34 -0.10
CA VAL A 137 -3.80 -16.71 0.17
C VAL A 137 -3.73 -18.02 0.95
N ASP A 138 -4.67 -18.26 1.87
CA ASP A 138 -4.71 -19.43 2.72
C ASP A 138 -6.08 -20.10 2.68
N ALA A 139 -6.12 -21.34 2.22
CA ALA A 139 -7.33 -22.16 2.16
C ALA A 139 -7.49 -23.09 3.38
N ALA A 140 -6.67 -22.93 4.43
CA ALA A 140 -6.78 -23.76 5.64
C ALA A 140 -8.12 -23.51 6.35
N PRO A 141 -8.74 -24.56 6.95
CA PRO A 141 -9.98 -24.39 7.72
C PRO A 141 -9.86 -23.43 8.93
N THR A 142 -8.63 -23.15 9.35
CA THR A 142 -8.28 -22.24 10.47
C THR A 142 -7.70 -20.91 9.96
N ALA A 143 -7.86 -20.60 8.69
CA ALA A 143 -7.41 -19.33 8.14
C ALA A 143 -8.14 -18.15 8.80
N MET A 144 -7.48 -17.01 8.88
CA MET A 144 -8.03 -15.82 9.53
C MET A 144 -9.10 -15.20 8.65
N GLU A 145 -10.23 -14.85 9.28
CA GLU A 145 -11.27 -14.01 8.67
C GLU A 145 -10.86 -12.54 8.75
N ASP A 146 -11.10 -11.79 7.68
CA ASP A 146 -10.98 -10.34 7.69
C ASP A 146 -12.27 -9.71 8.21
N GLU A 147 -12.18 -8.96 9.29
CA GLU A 147 -13.33 -8.40 10.01
C GLU A 147 -14.09 -7.34 9.20
N TRP A 148 -13.44 -6.79 8.16
CA TRP A 148 -14.05 -5.76 7.32
C TRP A 148 -14.82 -6.36 6.13
N SER A 149 -14.22 -7.30 5.41
CA SER A 149 -14.83 -7.92 4.22
C SER A 149 -15.62 -9.18 4.54
N GLY A 150 -15.28 -9.89 5.62
CA GLY A 150 -15.76 -11.23 5.92
C GLY A 150 -15.05 -12.33 5.13
N ASP A 151 -14.03 -12.00 4.35
CA ASP A 151 -13.26 -12.96 3.57
C ASP A 151 -12.33 -13.78 4.46
N ILE A 152 -12.24 -15.09 4.18
CA ILE A 152 -11.40 -16.02 4.93
C ILE A 152 -10.12 -16.29 4.16
N GLY A 153 -8.96 -16.09 4.82
CA GLY A 153 -7.66 -16.41 4.27
C GLY A 153 -7.17 -15.45 3.19
N CYS A 154 -7.66 -14.21 3.16
CA CYS A 154 -7.28 -13.21 2.16
C CYS A 154 -5.96 -12.50 2.50
N GLY A 155 -5.35 -11.87 1.49
CA GLY A 155 -4.03 -11.27 1.50
C GLY A 155 -3.76 -10.32 2.68
N VAL A 156 -4.71 -9.45 3.02
CA VAL A 156 -4.54 -8.48 4.11
C VAL A 156 -4.17 -9.12 5.46
N LYS A 157 -4.62 -10.36 5.70
CA LYS A 157 -4.32 -11.11 6.94
C LYS A 157 -2.95 -11.81 6.91
N TYR A 158 -2.26 -11.81 5.77
CA TYR A 158 -0.96 -12.44 5.56
C TYR A 158 0.14 -11.44 5.22
N PHE A 159 -0.20 -10.30 4.60
CA PHE A 159 0.74 -9.28 4.13
C PHE A 159 0.51 -7.91 4.79
N SER A 160 0.13 -7.94 6.07
CA SER A 160 0.03 -6.76 6.92
C SER A 160 0.56 -7.06 8.32
N GLN A 161 0.46 -6.09 9.24
CA GLN A 161 0.80 -6.30 10.65
C GLN A 161 0.00 -7.43 11.31
N ASP A 162 -1.19 -7.73 10.79
CA ASP A 162 -2.06 -8.79 11.33
C ASP A 162 -1.43 -10.16 11.23
N SER A 163 -0.63 -10.43 10.19
CA SER A 163 0.11 -11.70 10.06
C SER A 163 1.10 -11.90 11.19
N VAL A 164 1.84 -10.85 11.57
CA VAL A 164 2.80 -10.90 12.67
C VAL A 164 2.07 -11.11 14.00
N ILE A 165 0.97 -10.40 14.22
CA ILE A 165 0.16 -10.51 15.43
C ILE A 165 -0.48 -11.90 15.55
N LYS A 166 -1.03 -12.43 14.47
CA LYS A 166 -1.66 -13.76 14.41
C LYS A 166 -0.67 -14.90 14.70
N LEU A 167 0.55 -14.78 14.19
CA LEU A 167 1.57 -15.81 14.34
C LEU A 167 2.29 -15.75 15.69
N ALA A 168 2.29 -14.61 16.39
CA ALA A 168 2.97 -14.43 17.65
C ALA A 168 2.56 -15.48 18.72
N PRO A 169 1.26 -15.72 19.00
CA PRO A 169 0.86 -16.76 19.96
C PRO A 169 1.27 -18.17 19.52
N ARG A 170 1.26 -18.44 18.21
CA ARG A 170 1.69 -19.75 17.66
C ARG A 170 3.19 -19.98 17.84
N ALA A 171 3.97 -18.90 17.83
CA ALA A 171 5.40 -18.92 18.11
C ALA A 171 5.73 -18.88 19.62
N GLY A 172 4.72 -18.86 20.51
CA GLY A 172 4.90 -18.75 21.95
C GLY A 172 5.29 -17.35 22.42
N ILE A 173 4.89 -16.31 21.69
CA ILE A 173 5.05 -14.91 22.07
C ILE A 173 3.69 -14.37 22.51
N GLU A 174 3.60 -14.02 23.78
CA GLU A 174 2.40 -13.36 24.32
C GLU A 174 2.46 -11.87 24.04
N LEU A 175 1.37 -11.34 23.50
CA LEU A 175 1.20 -9.91 23.23
C LEU A 175 0.11 -9.37 24.15
N GLU A 176 0.39 -8.30 24.88
CA GLU A 176 -0.59 -7.68 25.76
C GLU A 176 -1.81 -7.21 24.98
N GLU A 177 -3.01 -7.53 25.46
CA GLU A 177 -4.27 -7.17 24.79
C GLU A 177 -4.48 -5.67 24.68
N SER A 178 -3.99 -4.91 25.65
CA SER A 178 -4.09 -3.44 25.72
C SER A 178 -3.29 -2.72 24.64
N LEU A 179 -2.31 -3.39 24.01
CA LEU A 179 -1.48 -2.80 22.98
C LEU A 179 -2.27 -2.67 21.67
N SER A 180 -2.08 -1.52 21.00
CA SER A 180 -2.55 -1.34 19.64
C SER A 180 -1.83 -2.30 18.66
N PRO A 181 -2.41 -2.63 17.50
CA PRO A 181 -1.75 -3.48 16.52
C PRO A 181 -0.35 -3.02 16.12
N ALA A 182 -0.13 -1.70 16.01
CA ALA A 182 1.18 -1.16 15.70
C ALA A 182 2.20 -1.34 16.83
N GLU A 183 1.76 -1.32 18.08
CA GLU A 183 2.63 -1.60 19.24
C GLU A 183 2.94 -3.09 19.34
N LYS A 184 1.96 -3.96 19.08
CA LYS A 184 2.17 -5.41 19.00
C LYS A 184 3.21 -5.78 17.93
N LEU A 185 3.15 -5.17 16.75
CA LEU A 185 4.17 -5.33 15.71
C LEU A 185 5.56 -4.91 16.25
N LYS A 186 5.66 -3.76 16.93
CA LYS A 186 6.93 -3.29 17.50
C LYS A 186 7.52 -4.24 18.54
N VAL A 187 6.68 -4.91 19.35
CA VAL A 187 7.15 -5.92 20.29
C VAL A 187 7.86 -7.06 19.55
N VAL A 188 7.25 -7.60 18.50
CA VAL A 188 7.85 -8.69 17.71
C VAL A 188 9.09 -8.22 16.97
N GLN A 189 9.09 -7.01 16.41
CA GLN A 189 10.27 -6.41 15.79
C GLN A 189 11.42 -6.25 16.80
N GLY A 190 11.11 -5.82 18.03
CA GLY A 190 12.10 -5.73 19.10
C GLY A 190 12.72 -7.08 19.49
N LEU A 191 11.95 -8.17 19.44
CA LEU A 191 12.46 -9.53 19.62
C LEU A 191 13.35 -9.97 18.43
N MET A 192 12.99 -9.58 17.20
CA MET A 192 13.85 -9.80 16.03
C MET A 192 15.22 -9.12 16.15
N GLU A 193 15.26 -7.89 16.66
CA GLU A 193 16.54 -7.19 16.89
C GLU A 193 17.43 -7.89 17.94
N GLN A 194 16.80 -8.68 18.84
CA GLN A 194 17.47 -9.52 19.86
C GLN A 194 17.79 -10.93 19.37
N ASP A 195 17.57 -11.23 18.08
CA ASP A 195 17.75 -12.55 17.47
C ASP A 195 16.91 -13.66 18.13
N ASP A 196 15.69 -13.34 18.61
CA ASP A 196 14.77 -14.32 19.18
C ASP A 196 14.26 -15.27 18.09
N PRO A 197 14.53 -16.60 18.21
CA PRO A 197 14.15 -17.56 17.19
C PRO A 197 12.64 -17.69 16.99
N ARG A 198 11.84 -17.35 17.99
CA ARG A 198 10.36 -17.36 17.89
C ARG A 198 9.86 -16.25 16.98
N ALA A 199 10.46 -15.06 17.09
CA ALA A 199 10.16 -13.96 16.19
C ALA A 199 10.63 -14.28 14.76
N ALA A 200 11.80 -14.91 14.59
CA ALA A 200 12.29 -15.34 13.30
C ALA A 200 11.30 -16.28 12.58
N GLN A 201 10.75 -17.27 13.26
CA GLN A 201 9.75 -18.19 12.69
C GLN A 201 8.51 -17.49 12.15
N ILE A 202 8.12 -16.35 12.72
CA ILE A 202 6.99 -15.55 12.22
C ILE A 202 7.32 -14.98 10.85
N TYR A 203 8.47 -14.32 10.70
CA TYR A 203 8.87 -13.70 9.44
C TYR A 203 9.19 -14.74 8.36
N GLU A 204 9.80 -15.87 8.72
CA GLU A 204 9.98 -17.01 7.81
C GLU A 204 8.63 -17.51 7.28
N SER A 205 7.64 -17.70 8.16
CA SER A 205 6.30 -18.15 7.75
C SER A 205 5.65 -17.18 6.76
N ILE A 206 5.73 -15.87 7.01
CA ILE A 206 5.19 -14.86 6.11
C ILE A 206 5.94 -14.88 4.77
N GLY A 207 7.25 -15.05 4.79
CA GLY A 207 8.09 -15.17 3.57
C GLY A 207 7.69 -16.36 2.70
N VAL A 208 7.35 -17.50 3.31
CA VAL A 208 6.83 -18.68 2.59
C VAL A 208 5.48 -18.36 1.93
N TYR A 209 4.52 -17.79 2.67
CA TYR A 209 3.24 -17.39 2.10
C TYR A 209 3.43 -16.41 0.93
N LEU A 210 4.29 -15.42 1.10
CA LEU A 210 4.57 -14.43 0.05
C LEU A 210 5.12 -15.09 -1.22
N ALA A 211 6.06 -16.02 -1.11
CA ALA A 211 6.65 -16.69 -2.27
C ALA A 211 5.59 -17.42 -3.12
N HIS A 212 4.74 -18.22 -2.47
CA HIS A 212 3.67 -18.94 -3.18
C HIS A 212 2.66 -17.97 -3.80
N THR A 213 2.30 -16.90 -3.09
CA THR A 213 1.36 -15.89 -3.58
C THR A 213 1.91 -15.11 -4.76
N LEU A 214 3.19 -14.75 -4.74
CA LEU A 214 3.84 -14.07 -5.87
C LEU A 214 3.79 -14.90 -7.16
N VAL A 215 3.87 -16.23 -7.09
CA VAL A 215 3.71 -17.09 -8.27
C VAL A 215 2.29 -16.98 -8.85
N HIS A 216 1.26 -16.92 -8.00
CA HIS A 216 -0.12 -16.69 -8.47
C HIS A 216 -0.27 -15.33 -9.12
N TYR A 217 0.25 -14.28 -8.50
CA TYR A 217 0.19 -12.92 -9.05
C TYR A 217 0.98 -12.80 -10.36
N TYR A 218 2.13 -13.49 -10.46
CA TYR A 218 2.92 -13.50 -11.69
C TYR A 218 2.13 -14.05 -12.90
N ASN A 219 1.28 -15.04 -12.71
CA ASN A 219 0.45 -15.59 -13.79
C ASN A 219 -0.60 -14.60 -14.34
N LEU A 220 -0.89 -13.53 -13.63
CA LEU A 220 -1.87 -12.51 -14.02
C LEU A 220 -1.18 -11.23 -14.52
N TYR A 221 -0.17 -10.78 -13.80
CA TYR A 221 0.48 -9.49 -14.04
C TYR A 221 1.73 -9.58 -14.91
N HIS A 222 2.40 -10.73 -14.95
CA HIS A 222 3.68 -10.94 -15.63
C HIS A 222 4.75 -9.88 -15.28
N TYR A 223 4.73 -9.38 -14.06
CA TYR A 223 5.64 -8.33 -13.58
C TYR A 223 7.11 -8.79 -13.61
N ARG A 224 8.02 -7.82 -13.77
CA ARG A 224 9.47 -8.05 -13.70
C ARG A 224 10.02 -7.75 -12.31
N HIS A 225 9.47 -6.74 -11.65
CA HIS A 225 9.93 -6.32 -10.32
C HIS A 225 8.80 -6.44 -9.30
N VAL A 226 9.17 -6.86 -8.09
CA VAL A 226 8.31 -6.78 -6.91
C VAL A 226 8.97 -5.87 -5.90
N LEU A 227 8.32 -4.78 -5.55
CA LEU A 227 8.78 -3.86 -4.53
C LEU A 227 7.99 -4.08 -3.24
N LEU A 228 8.68 -4.49 -2.18
CA LEU A 228 8.09 -4.73 -0.87
C LEU A 228 8.28 -3.52 0.03
N LEU A 229 7.18 -2.97 0.53
CA LEU A 229 7.15 -1.75 1.33
C LEU A 229 6.44 -1.98 2.67
N GLY A 230 6.41 -0.95 3.49
CA GLY A 230 5.62 -0.93 4.72
C GLY A 230 6.38 -1.34 5.96
N ARG A 231 5.73 -1.17 7.11
CA ARG A 231 6.37 -1.33 8.42
C ARG A 231 6.74 -2.77 8.75
N VAL A 232 6.04 -3.74 8.20
CA VAL A 232 6.36 -5.17 8.38
C VAL A 232 7.74 -5.49 7.79
N MET A 233 8.09 -4.81 6.69
CA MET A 233 9.36 -4.97 5.98
C MET A 233 10.53 -4.19 6.62
N SER A 234 10.35 -3.61 7.81
CA SER A 234 11.40 -2.83 8.49
C SER A 234 12.27 -3.69 9.39
N GLY A 235 13.60 -3.43 9.39
CA GLY A 235 14.59 -4.11 10.24
C GLY A 235 14.83 -5.57 9.87
N LYS A 236 15.50 -6.30 10.76
CA LYS A 236 15.91 -7.71 10.55
C LYS A 236 14.77 -8.63 10.12
N GLY A 237 13.53 -8.38 10.59
CA GLY A 237 12.37 -9.18 10.24
C GLY A 237 12.03 -9.08 8.76
N GLY A 238 12.04 -7.88 8.21
CA GLY A 238 11.80 -7.65 6.78
C GLY A 238 12.87 -8.29 5.90
N ASP A 239 14.14 -8.20 6.30
CA ASP A 239 15.25 -8.83 5.59
C ASP A 239 15.09 -10.36 5.58
N LEU A 240 14.79 -10.98 6.72
CA LEU A 240 14.57 -12.43 6.83
C LEU A 240 13.36 -12.89 6.01
N LEU A 241 12.26 -12.14 6.01
CA LEU A 241 11.08 -12.41 5.20
C LEU A 241 11.44 -12.42 3.71
N LEU A 242 12.17 -11.39 3.25
CA LEU A 242 12.62 -11.29 1.87
C LEU A 242 13.55 -12.43 1.47
N ASP A 243 14.53 -12.78 2.31
CA ASP A 243 15.48 -13.85 2.05
C ASP A 243 14.77 -15.22 2.01
N THR A 244 13.81 -15.46 2.92
CA THR A 244 12.98 -16.66 2.91
C THR A 244 12.15 -16.76 1.64
N CYS A 245 11.50 -15.66 1.24
CA CYS A 245 10.72 -15.60 0.01
C CYS A 245 11.59 -15.93 -1.22
N LYS A 246 12.75 -15.32 -1.34
CA LYS A 246 13.71 -15.59 -2.42
C LYS A 246 14.15 -17.06 -2.45
N LYS A 247 14.43 -17.63 -1.27
CA LYS A 247 14.84 -19.03 -1.15
C LYS A 247 13.74 -19.98 -1.65
N VAL A 248 12.49 -19.79 -1.20
CA VAL A 248 11.35 -20.63 -1.64
C VAL A 248 11.12 -20.48 -3.14
N LEU A 249 11.20 -19.27 -3.69
CA LEU A 249 11.07 -19.05 -5.13
C LEU A 249 12.17 -19.79 -5.91
N ALA A 250 13.41 -19.75 -5.45
CA ALA A 250 14.52 -20.43 -6.11
C ALA A 250 14.40 -21.96 -6.03
N ASP A 251 13.98 -22.49 -4.89
CA ASP A 251 13.89 -23.93 -4.64
C ASP A 251 12.67 -24.58 -5.31
N GLU A 252 11.51 -23.90 -5.28
CA GLU A 252 10.23 -24.48 -5.72
C GLU A 252 9.73 -23.93 -7.06
N TYR A 253 10.11 -22.70 -7.43
CA TYR A 253 9.62 -22.00 -8.62
C TYR A 253 10.73 -21.38 -9.48
N PRO A 254 11.77 -22.15 -9.88
CA PRO A 254 12.95 -21.61 -10.55
C PRO A 254 12.61 -20.82 -11.81
N THR A 255 11.62 -21.26 -12.59
CA THR A 255 11.20 -20.55 -13.82
C THR A 255 10.63 -19.17 -13.56
N VAL A 256 9.92 -18.95 -12.45
CA VAL A 256 9.42 -17.63 -12.06
C VAL A 256 10.55 -16.82 -11.44
N ASN A 257 11.36 -17.45 -10.57
CA ASN A 257 12.49 -16.80 -9.91
C ASN A 257 13.50 -16.19 -10.89
N GLU A 258 13.73 -16.81 -12.04
CA GLU A 258 14.60 -16.27 -13.10
C GLU A 258 14.05 -15.02 -13.78
N LYS A 259 12.76 -14.75 -13.66
CA LYS A 259 12.05 -13.68 -14.36
C LYS A 259 11.72 -12.47 -13.49
N ILE A 260 11.76 -12.62 -12.16
CA ILE A 260 11.33 -11.59 -11.23
C ILE A 260 12.47 -11.15 -10.33
N HIS A 261 12.47 -9.88 -9.97
CA HIS A 261 13.41 -9.27 -9.03
C HIS A 261 12.66 -8.72 -7.83
N LEU A 262 12.96 -9.25 -6.64
CA LEU A 262 12.41 -8.75 -5.38
C LEU A 262 13.35 -7.72 -4.78
N ALA A 263 12.82 -6.55 -4.42
CA ALA A 263 13.59 -5.44 -3.86
C ALA A 263 12.86 -4.76 -2.70
N LEU A 264 13.64 -4.14 -1.82
CA LEU A 264 13.16 -3.16 -0.85
C LEU A 264 13.47 -1.76 -1.38
N PRO A 265 12.64 -0.74 -1.09
CA PRO A 265 12.91 0.63 -1.51
C PRO A 265 14.13 1.19 -0.79
N ASP A 266 14.86 2.07 -1.45
CA ASP A 266 15.92 2.84 -0.82
C ASP A 266 15.35 3.88 0.20
N GLU A 267 16.25 4.48 1.00
CA GLU A 267 15.85 5.43 2.06
C GLU A 267 15.27 6.74 1.50
N LYS A 268 15.75 7.20 0.37
CA LYS A 268 15.27 8.41 -0.30
C LYS A 268 13.88 8.20 -0.84
N PHE A 269 13.65 7.05 -1.47
CA PHE A 269 12.34 6.65 -1.97
C PHE A 269 11.30 6.58 -0.84
N ARG A 270 11.63 5.97 0.29
CA ARG A 270 10.73 5.87 1.45
C ARG A 270 10.23 7.22 1.95
N ARG A 271 11.00 8.30 1.76
CA ARG A 271 10.66 9.65 2.27
C ARG A 271 9.83 10.49 1.32
N VAL A 272 10.15 10.47 0.03
CA VAL A 272 9.59 11.44 -0.93
C VAL A 272 9.05 10.80 -2.22
N GLY A 273 9.32 9.51 -2.46
CA GLY A 273 9.02 8.85 -3.73
C GLY A 273 7.54 8.98 -4.12
N GLN A 274 6.63 8.71 -3.20
CA GLN A 274 5.20 8.79 -3.46
C GLN A 274 4.73 10.21 -3.84
N SER A 275 5.28 11.24 -3.20
CA SER A 275 4.96 12.62 -3.55
C SER A 275 5.50 13.02 -4.92
N VAL A 276 6.71 12.54 -5.27
CA VAL A 276 7.31 12.79 -6.59
C VAL A 276 6.53 12.06 -7.68
N ALA A 277 6.18 10.79 -7.45
CA ALA A 277 5.38 10.02 -8.40
C ALA A 277 3.98 10.61 -8.60
N ALA A 278 3.29 11.02 -7.53
CA ALA A 278 2.01 11.72 -7.64
C ALA A 278 2.14 12.98 -8.50
N ALA A 279 3.17 13.80 -8.25
CA ALA A 279 3.38 15.05 -8.99
C ALA A 279 3.71 14.82 -10.49
N SER A 280 4.15 13.62 -10.87
CA SER A 280 4.45 13.26 -12.28
C SER A 280 3.23 12.78 -13.08
N LEU A 281 2.10 12.52 -12.43
CA LEU A 281 0.90 11.95 -13.08
C LEU A 281 0.21 12.90 -14.06
N PRO A 282 -0.02 14.20 -13.73
CA PRO A 282 -0.76 15.08 -14.61
C PRO A 282 0.03 15.43 -15.89
N GLU A 283 -0.62 15.31 -17.04
CA GLU A 283 -0.04 15.77 -18.30
C GLU A 283 -0.18 17.29 -18.45
N ILE A 284 0.95 17.98 -18.52
CA ILE A 284 0.99 19.42 -18.85
C ILE A 284 1.02 19.53 -20.39
N LYS A 285 -0.10 19.97 -20.97
CA LYS A 285 -0.14 20.27 -22.42
C LYS A 285 0.56 21.61 -22.65
N GLU A 286 1.59 21.60 -23.51
CA GLU A 286 2.29 22.80 -24.00
C GLU A 286 1.35 23.73 -24.80
#